data_4145394903ded362d4c8d6619c21b26e
#
_entry.id   4145394903ded362d4c8d6619c21b26e
#
_cell.length_a   1.000
_cell.length_b   1.000
_cell.length_c   1.000
_cell.angle_alpha   90.00
_cell.angle_beta   90.00
_cell.angle_gamma   90.00
#
_symmetry.space_group_name_H-M   'P 1'
#
loop_
_entity.id
_entity.type
_entity.pdbx_description
1 polymer ?
#
loop_
_entity_poly.entity_id
_entity_poly.type
_entity_poly.pdbx_seq_one_letter_code
_entity_poly.pdbx_strand_id
1 'polypeptide(L)'
;MCGIVGYIGKNYSKTFVMDGLSRLEYRGYDSAGFACLNPVDSRFLYQKAPGRLANLIHELDLHPIDGHVGMGHTRWSTHGTSSQENAHPQFDCQKTIAIVHNGIIENHHEIRASLEQAGHIFHSQTDTEPIAHLLETLIASHSTLKAAIVDLLARIEGAFACAILLQDYNDQMLLVRKRSPLCIGIGDNEMFIASDPLAFAGKTEKILFLPDESFALVKKDIIELYDFWGKPLPLLVQEIKIDWSESEKKGYEHHMLKEIYDQKNAIFNSVIFLRSISTVIWDHVGLSKEHAKNLEKITLIGCGTSWHAARIAQFFFEQICLVPTRVHLASEFRYMSFFPERNSAYIFISQSGETADTLEALRMINGMHLSTIALTNVPSSTMVREADGFLLTQAGQEIAVASTKAFSTQIAALYWLAHRLALEKGIINRAQLETAEEDLLVVAEVLENSIENYKRDIIQRLAKFYAQFKKAIFLGRHISYPFALEAALKLKEISYIFAQCYPAGELKHGPLALIDAQTPVFIFSHDDPLIYQKLVANAQEIKARQGHLVVFALEGQHEIMALANQVFVMPRIKPLLVPLAMTGLMQFFVYQIAKELNRPIDKPRNLAKSVTVE
;
A
#
# COMPACT_ATOMS: atom_id res chain seq x y z
N MET A 1 -1.63 -9.16 -0.35
CA MET A 1 -2.46 -9.08 -1.57
C MET A 1 -1.93 -10.05 -2.62
N CYS A 2 -2.80 -10.59 -3.45
CA CYS A 2 -2.44 -11.52 -4.52
C CYS A 2 -2.23 -10.78 -5.86
N GLY A 3 -1.53 -11.40 -6.80
CA GLY A 3 -1.41 -10.92 -8.18
C GLY A 3 -2.16 -11.83 -9.14
N ILE A 4 -3.11 -11.29 -9.89
CA ILE A 4 -3.75 -11.97 -11.03
C ILE A 4 -3.11 -11.46 -12.30
N VAL A 5 -2.73 -12.37 -13.22
CA VAL A 5 -2.32 -12.05 -14.59
C VAL A 5 -2.93 -13.08 -15.53
N GLY A 6 -3.53 -12.62 -16.61
CA GLY A 6 -4.11 -13.46 -17.66
C GLY A 6 -3.77 -12.97 -19.07
N TYR A 7 -3.88 -13.85 -20.04
CA TYR A 7 -3.63 -13.55 -21.44
C TYR A 7 -4.55 -14.34 -22.34
N ILE A 8 -5.06 -13.68 -23.37
CA ILE A 8 -5.78 -14.29 -24.48
C ILE A 8 -5.26 -13.67 -25.76
N GLY A 9 -4.76 -14.45 -26.70
CA GLY A 9 -4.26 -13.89 -27.96
C GLY A 9 -3.58 -14.87 -28.89
N LYS A 10 -2.81 -14.32 -29.83
CA LYS A 10 -2.07 -15.06 -30.84
C LYS A 10 -0.80 -15.73 -30.36
N ASN A 11 -0.22 -15.21 -29.26
CA ASN A 11 1.02 -15.71 -28.68
C ASN A 11 0.73 -16.74 -27.59
N TYR A 12 1.76 -17.45 -27.14
CA TYR A 12 1.67 -18.29 -25.96
C TYR A 12 1.60 -17.46 -24.68
N SER A 13 0.74 -17.86 -23.76
CA SER A 13 0.38 -17.09 -22.57
C SER A 13 1.46 -17.07 -21.49
N LYS A 14 2.27 -18.16 -21.37
CA LYS A 14 3.24 -18.34 -20.29
C LYS A 14 4.19 -17.15 -20.14
N THR A 15 4.78 -16.69 -21.25
CA THR A 15 5.76 -15.60 -21.21
C THR A 15 5.19 -14.33 -20.62
N PHE A 16 4.01 -13.88 -21.09
CA PHE A 16 3.36 -12.69 -20.58
C PHE A 16 2.94 -12.87 -19.12
N VAL A 17 2.34 -14.02 -18.79
CA VAL A 17 1.84 -14.29 -17.43
C VAL A 17 3.00 -14.30 -16.43
N MET A 18 4.12 -14.96 -16.73
CA MET A 18 5.29 -14.99 -15.83
C MET A 18 5.91 -13.60 -15.69
N ASP A 19 6.07 -12.84 -16.77
CA ASP A 19 6.56 -11.46 -16.72
C ASP A 19 5.65 -10.58 -15.87
N GLY A 20 4.34 -10.65 -16.09
CA GLY A 20 3.35 -9.90 -15.32
C GLY A 20 3.36 -10.28 -13.84
N LEU A 21 3.38 -11.58 -13.51
CA LEU A 21 3.46 -12.03 -12.13
C LEU A 21 4.76 -11.60 -11.45
N SER A 22 5.88 -11.57 -12.16
CA SER A 22 7.16 -11.11 -11.60
C SER A 22 7.09 -9.64 -11.17
N ARG A 23 6.36 -8.81 -11.93
CA ARG A 23 6.11 -7.40 -11.62
C ARG A 23 5.13 -7.24 -10.46
N LEU A 24 4.23 -8.20 -10.22
CA LEU A 24 3.24 -8.18 -9.15
C LEU A 24 3.65 -8.99 -7.91
N GLU A 25 4.78 -9.69 -7.91
CA GLU A 25 5.19 -10.58 -6.81
C GLU A 25 5.36 -9.85 -5.47
N TYR A 26 5.65 -8.54 -5.47
CA TYR A 26 5.70 -7.73 -4.25
C TYR A 26 4.35 -7.67 -3.49
N ARG A 27 3.25 -8.04 -4.15
CA ARG A 27 1.90 -8.10 -3.58
C ARG A 27 1.60 -9.40 -2.85
N GLY A 28 2.17 -10.53 -3.28
CA GLY A 28 1.96 -11.85 -2.67
C GLY A 28 3.02 -12.84 -3.13
N TYR A 29 3.53 -13.67 -2.23
CA TYR A 29 4.66 -14.58 -2.48
C TYR A 29 4.64 -15.86 -1.64
N ASP A 30 3.45 -16.24 -1.11
CA ASP A 30 3.30 -17.46 -0.31
C ASP A 30 3.14 -18.71 -1.17
N SER A 31 2.54 -18.57 -2.34
CA SER A 31 2.48 -19.60 -3.36
C SER A 31 2.20 -18.96 -4.73
N ALA A 32 2.50 -19.68 -5.80
CA ALA A 32 2.22 -19.26 -7.17
C ALA A 32 1.67 -20.43 -7.99
N GLY A 33 0.93 -20.10 -9.07
CA GLY A 33 0.51 -21.09 -10.03
C GLY A 33 0.11 -20.49 -11.36
N PHE A 34 0.08 -21.35 -12.35
CA PHE A 34 -0.25 -21.05 -13.73
C PHE A 34 -1.15 -22.14 -14.31
N ALA A 35 -2.15 -21.75 -15.07
CA ALA A 35 -2.95 -22.65 -15.90
C ALA A 35 -3.17 -22.08 -17.29
N CYS A 36 -3.24 -22.96 -18.28
CA CYS A 36 -3.62 -22.61 -19.64
C CYS A 36 -4.47 -23.73 -20.25
N LEU A 37 -5.19 -23.38 -21.32
CA LEU A 37 -5.92 -24.35 -22.14
C LEU A 37 -4.97 -24.96 -23.17
N ASN A 38 -4.94 -26.30 -23.22
CA ASN A 38 -4.19 -27.05 -24.24
C ASN A 38 -4.76 -26.71 -25.63
N PRO A 39 -3.93 -26.24 -26.57
CA PRO A 39 -4.41 -25.88 -27.92
C PRO A 39 -5.04 -27.01 -28.71
N VAL A 40 -4.79 -28.29 -28.35
CA VAL A 40 -5.25 -29.47 -29.09
C VAL A 40 -6.62 -29.95 -28.63
N ASP A 41 -6.82 -30.10 -27.32
CA ASP A 41 -8.00 -30.73 -26.72
C ASP A 41 -8.73 -29.85 -25.70
N SER A 42 -8.29 -28.61 -25.52
CA SER A 42 -8.84 -27.61 -24.59
C SER A 42 -8.84 -28.06 -23.12
N ARG A 43 -8.15 -29.13 -22.75
CA ARG A 43 -7.98 -29.51 -21.32
C ARG A 43 -7.06 -28.56 -20.61
N PHE A 44 -7.24 -28.44 -19.31
CA PHE A 44 -6.33 -27.62 -18.50
C PHE A 44 -4.97 -28.28 -18.34
N LEU A 45 -3.93 -27.52 -18.67
CA LEU A 45 -2.54 -27.75 -18.27
C LEU A 45 -2.23 -26.77 -17.13
N TYR A 46 -1.69 -27.24 -16.02
CA TYR A 46 -1.41 -26.37 -14.88
C TYR A 46 -0.19 -26.82 -14.08
N GLN A 47 0.48 -25.85 -13.45
CA GLN A 47 1.52 -26.04 -12.44
C GLN A 47 1.30 -25.11 -11.26
N LYS A 48 1.59 -25.61 -10.05
CA LYS A 48 1.42 -24.89 -8.78
C LYS A 48 2.62 -25.16 -7.90
N ALA A 49 3.12 -24.13 -7.21
CA ALA A 49 4.25 -24.25 -6.29
C ALA A 49 4.02 -23.43 -5.02
N PRO A 50 4.36 -23.94 -3.83
CA PRO A 50 4.44 -23.15 -2.62
C PRO A 50 5.66 -22.22 -2.67
N GLY A 51 5.57 -21.08 -1.98
CA GLY A 51 6.63 -20.09 -1.90
C GLY A 51 6.66 -19.13 -3.09
N ARG A 52 7.83 -18.61 -3.41
CA ARG A 52 8.04 -17.55 -4.38
C ARG A 52 7.79 -17.97 -5.82
N LEU A 53 7.54 -17.00 -6.69
CA LEU A 53 7.35 -17.21 -8.14
C LEU A 53 8.49 -18.01 -8.78
N ALA A 54 9.73 -17.85 -8.30
CA ALA A 54 10.87 -18.63 -8.78
C ALA A 54 10.66 -20.15 -8.66
N ASN A 55 9.93 -20.63 -7.64
CA ASN A 55 9.61 -22.05 -7.49
C ASN A 55 8.67 -22.51 -8.60
N LEU A 56 7.64 -21.71 -8.95
CA LEU A 56 6.76 -22.02 -10.07
C LEU A 56 7.51 -22.02 -11.41
N ILE A 57 8.40 -21.04 -11.62
CA ILE A 57 9.23 -21.00 -12.84
C ILE A 57 10.07 -22.27 -12.95
N HIS A 58 10.68 -22.73 -11.87
CA HIS A 58 11.44 -23.98 -11.85
C HIS A 58 10.58 -25.18 -12.22
N GLU A 59 9.35 -25.30 -11.67
CA GLU A 59 8.41 -26.37 -12.05
C GLU A 59 8.01 -26.32 -13.51
N LEU A 60 7.80 -25.10 -14.05
CA LEU A 60 7.46 -24.87 -15.47
C LEU A 60 8.64 -25.15 -16.42
N ASP A 61 9.88 -25.10 -15.94
CA ASP A 61 11.06 -25.48 -16.71
C ASP A 61 11.25 -27.01 -16.73
N LEU A 62 10.89 -27.68 -15.63
CA LEU A 62 10.92 -29.16 -15.55
C LEU A 62 9.75 -29.80 -16.31
N HIS A 63 8.58 -29.19 -16.27
CA HIS A 63 7.34 -29.68 -16.87
C HIS A 63 6.72 -28.56 -17.73
N PRO A 64 7.25 -28.33 -18.94
CA PRO A 64 6.78 -27.23 -19.80
C PRO A 64 5.33 -27.40 -20.23
N ILE A 65 4.54 -26.38 -19.97
CA ILE A 65 3.15 -26.26 -20.45
C ILE A 65 2.96 -24.86 -21.04
N ASP A 66 2.12 -24.74 -22.06
CA ASP A 66 1.72 -23.46 -22.60
C ASP A 66 0.43 -23.58 -23.45
N GLY A 67 -0.22 -22.43 -23.68
CA GLY A 67 -1.44 -22.29 -24.47
C GLY A 67 -1.69 -20.83 -24.83
N HIS A 68 -2.62 -20.59 -25.74
CA HIS A 68 -2.96 -19.24 -26.20
C HIS A 68 -3.90 -18.49 -25.24
N VAL A 69 -4.57 -19.21 -24.34
CA VAL A 69 -5.42 -18.69 -23.29
C VAL A 69 -4.88 -19.23 -21.96
N GLY A 70 -4.47 -18.35 -21.09
CA GLY A 70 -3.89 -18.76 -19.82
C GLY A 70 -3.93 -17.68 -18.76
N MET A 71 -3.82 -18.10 -17.52
CA MET A 71 -3.80 -17.23 -16.35
C MET A 71 -2.85 -17.73 -15.28
N GLY A 72 -2.35 -16.81 -14.46
CA GLY A 72 -1.50 -17.13 -13.33
C GLY A 72 -1.80 -16.26 -12.13
N HIS A 73 -1.29 -16.70 -11.01
CA HIS A 73 -1.56 -16.10 -9.71
C HIS A 73 -0.34 -16.17 -8.78
N THR A 74 -0.10 -15.09 -8.05
CA THR A 74 0.78 -15.09 -6.86
C THR A 74 -0.09 -14.83 -5.64
N ARG A 75 -0.04 -15.76 -4.67
CA ARG A 75 -0.97 -15.79 -3.54
C ARG A 75 -0.35 -15.18 -2.28
N TRP A 76 -1.15 -14.38 -1.60
CA TRP A 76 -1.03 -14.04 -0.20
C TRP A 76 -2.09 -14.84 0.57
N SER A 77 -1.68 -15.71 1.49
CA SER A 77 -2.59 -16.65 2.14
C SER A 77 -3.50 -15.97 3.15
N THR A 78 -4.81 -15.97 2.89
CA THR A 78 -5.86 -15.57 3.84
C THR A 78 -6.54 -16.80 4.46
N HIS A 79 -6.83 -17.83 3.64
CA HIS A 79 -7.47 -19.09 4.05
C HIS A 79 -6.63 -20.28 3.62
N GLY A 80 -6.33 -21.18 4.56
CA GLY A 80 -5.47 -22.34 4.34
C GLY A 80 -3.97 -22.00 4.28
N THR A 81 -3.15 -22.99 4.63
CA THR A 81 -1.68 -22.86 4.67
C THR A 81 -1.07 -22.65 3.28
N SER A 82 0.17 -22.17 3.24
CA SER A 82 0.96 -22.13 1.99
C SER A 82 1.35 -23.55 1.59
N SER A 83 0.58 -24.13 0.67
CA SER A 83 0.79 -25.48 0.11
C SER A 83 0.49 -25.49 -1.39
N GLN A 84 0.83 -26.58 -2.07
CA GLN A 84 0.54 -26.76 -3.49
C GLN A 84 -0.97 -26.85 -3.74
N GLU A 85 -1.72 -27.53 -2.87
CA GLU A 85 -3.17 -27.68 -2.96
C GLU A 85 -3.87 -26.33 -2.84
N ASN A 86 -3.43 -25.49 -1.91
CA ASN A 86 -3.99 -24.18 -1.63
C ASN A 86 -3.48 -23.08 -2.58
N ALA A 87 -2.47 -23.33 -3.42
CA ALA A 87 -2.08 -22.40 -4.48
C ALA A 87 -3.16 -22.33 -5.56
N HIS A 88 -3.38 -21.13 -6.15
CA HIS A 88 -4.25 -20.98 -7.31
C HIS A 88 -3.53 -21.41 -8.60
N PRO A 89 -4.31 -21.81 -9.64
CA PRO A 89 -5.77 -21.84 -9.71
C PRO A 89 -6.39 -22.97 -8.89
N GLN A 90 -7.68 -22.77 -8.52
CA GLN A 90 -8.55 -23.83 -7.99
C GLN A 90 -9.47 -24.35 -9.09
N PHE A 91 -10.03 -25.55 -8.90
CA PHE A 91 -10.80 -26.24 -9.92
C PHE A 91 -12.13 -26.78 -9.37
N ASP A 92 -13.07 -27.05 -10.26
CA ASP A 92 -14.27 -27.87 -10.02
C ASP A 92 -13.94 -29.38 -9.93
N CYS A 93 -14.96 -30.23 -9.69
CA CYS A 93 -14.79 -31.68 -9.54
C CYS A 93 -14.17 -32.34 -10.77
N GLN A 94 -14.52 -31.91 -11.97
CA GLN A 94 -14.11 -32.50 -13.24
C GLN A 94 -12.93 -31.79 -13.89
N LYS A 95 -12.44 -30.72 -13.27
CA LYS A 95 -11.42 -29.81 -13.82
C LYS A 95 -11.82 -29.23 -15.18
N THR A 96 -13.06 -28.83 -15.28
CA THR A 96 -13.60 -28.11 -16.45
C THR A 96 -13.64 -26.60 -16.25
N ILE A 97 -13.48 -26.15 -14.99
CA ILE A 97 -13.41 -24.76 -14.57
C ILE A 97 -12.13 -24.54 -13.79
N ALA A 98 -11.35 -23.53 -14.17
CA ALA A 98 -10.17 -23.08 -13.44
C ALA A 98 -10.37 -21.63 -12.99
N ILE A 99 -10.09 -21.32 -11.72
CA ILE A 99 -10.28 -19.98 -11.14
C ILE A 99 -9.06 -19.49 -10.38
N VAL A 100 -8.69 -18.23 -10.59
CA VAL A 100 -7.78 -17.48 -9.74
C VAL A 100 -8.56 -16.33 -9.12
N HIS A 101 -8.28 -16.02 -7.83
CA HIS A 101 -9.09 -15.11 -7.04
C HIS A 101 -8.20 -14.24 -6.15
N ASN A 102 -8.50 -12.96 -6.10
CA ASN A 102 -8.02 -11.98 -5.12
C ASN A 102 -9.20 -11.52 -4.28
N GLY A 103 -9.07 -11.52 -2.98
CA GLY A 103 -10.14 -11.08 -2.07
C GLY A 103 -10.52 -12.13 -1.05
N ILE A 104 -11.72 -12.01 -0.52
CA ILE A 104 -12.33 -12.95 0.45
C ILE A 104 -13.78 -13.16 0.07
N ILE A 105 -14.20 -14.44 0.04
CA ILE A 105 -15.62 -14.83 -0.06
C ILE A 105 -16.11 -15.11 1.35
N GLU A 106 -16.89 -14.19 1.90
CA GLU A 106 -17.30 -14.20 3.30
C GLU A 106 -18.20 -15.38 3.65
N ASN A 107 -19.11 -15.76 2.75
CA ASN A 107 -20.04 -16.86 2.94
C ASN A 107 -19.53 -18.21 2.37
N HIS A 108 -18.23 -18.38 2.14
CA HIS A 108 -17.65 -19.59 1.54
C HIS A 108 -17.93 -20.86 2.34
N HIS A 109 -18.03 -20.79 3.67
CA HIS A 109 -18.33 -21.94 4.51
C HIS A 109 -19.72 -22.50 4.26
N GLU A 110 -20.73 -21.63 4.09
CA GLU A 110 -22.11 -22.02 3.82
C GLU A 110 -22.25 -22.64 2.42
N ILE A 111 -21.59 -22.00 1.42
CA ILE A 111 -21.54 -22.50 0.04
C ILE A 111 -20.89 -23.87 0.03
N ARG A 112 -19.73 -24.03 0.66
CA ARG A 112 -19.01 -25.30 0.75
C ARG A 112 -19.84 -26.41 1.38
N ALA A 113 -20.47 -26.15 2.53
CA ALA A 113 -21.30 -27.13 3.22
C ALA A 113 -22.48 -27.61 2.37
N SER A 114 -23.12 -26.70 1.63
CA SER A 114 -24.21 -27.05 0.69
C SER A 114 -23.73 -27.92 -0.47
N LEU A 115 -22.57 -27.60 -1.04
CA LEU A 115 -21.99 -28.34 -2.16
C LEU A 115 -21.45 -29.72 -1.71
N GLU A 116 -20.88 -29.85 -0.53
CA GLU A 116 -20.48 -31.15 0.05
C GLU A 116 -21.69 -32.08 0.26
N GLN A 117 -22.82 -31.52 0.71
CA GLN A 117 -24.09 -32.28 0.79
C GLN A 117 -24.62 -32.71 -0.58
N ALA A 118 -24.33 -31.94 -1.64
CA ALA A 118 -24.68 -32.29 -3.02
C ALA A 118 -23.67 -33.27 -3.65
N GLY A 119 -22.61 -33.67 -2.94
CA GLY A 119 -21.63 -34.67 -3.38
C GLY A 119 -20.36 -34.11 -4.02
N HIS A 120 -20.14 -32.79 -3.99
CA HIS A 120 -18.89 -32.20 -4.43
C HIS A 120 -17.72 -32.54 -3.50
N ILE A 121 -16.54 -32.80 -4.07
CA ILE A 121 -15.32 -33.15 -3.35
C ILE A 121 -14.32 -31.99 -3.44
N PHE A 122 -13.94 -31.46 -2.29
CA PHE A 122 -13.00 -30.35 -2.16
C PHE A 122 -11.57 -30.84 -1.90
N HIS A 123 -10.60 -30.18 -2.51
CA HIS A 123 -9.18 -30.51 -2.39
C HIS A 123 -8.36 -29.43 -1.68
N SER A 124 -8.86 -28.21 -1.60
CA SER A 124 -8.18 -27.10 -0.93
C SER A 124 -8.94 -26.61 0.30
N GLN A 125 -8.25 -25.78 1.10
CA GLN A 125 -8.82 -25.08 2.25
C GLN A 125 -9.19 -23.63 1.89
N THR A 126 -9.14 -23.27 0.59
CA THR A 126 -9.37 -21.90 0.14
C THR A 126 -10.86 -21.58 0.08
N ASP A 127 -11.19 -20.31 0.22
CA ASP A 127 -12.50 -19.75 -0.05
C ASP A 127 -12.82 -19.65 -1.55
N THR A 128 -11.85 -19.93 -2.39
CA THR A 128 -11.93 -19.85 -3.86
C THR A 128 -12.54 -21.08 -4.50
N GLU A 129 -12.18 -22.28 -4.03
CA GLU A 129 -12.63 -23.55 -4.61
C GLU A 129 -14.18 -23.67 -4.61
N PRO A 130 -14.94 -23.22 -3.58
CA PRO A 130 -16.39 -23.20 -3.60
C PRO A 130 -16.99 -22.45 -4.79
N ILE A 131 -16.33 -21.40 -5.32
CA ILE A 131 -16.82 -20.67 -6.49
C ILE A 131 -16.79 -21.55 -7.74
N ALA A 132 -15.72 -22.35 -7.95
CA ALA A 132 -15.61 -23.22 -9.10
C ALA A 132 -16.71 -24.29 -9.10
N HIS A 133 -16.93 -24.95 -7.95
CA HIS A 133 -17.98 -25.95 -7.81
C HIS A 133 -19.40 -25.38 -7.89
N LEU A 134 -19.64 -24.18 -7.35
CA LEU A 134 -20.91 -23.49 -7.47
C LEU A 134 -21.20 -23.14 -8.94
N LEU A 135 -20.18 -22.61 -9.64
CA LEU A 135 -20.32 -22.26 -11.07
C LEU A 135 -20.57 -23.52 -11.94
N GLU A 136 -19.90 -24.65 -11.66
CA GLU A 136 -20.18 -25.96 -12.28
C GLU A 136 -21.67 -26.32 -12.19
N THR A 137 -22.22 -26.25 -10.98
CA THR A 137 -23.63 -26.56 -10.73
C THR A 137 -24.58 -25.60 -11.48
N LEU A 138 -24.24 -24.31 -11.49
CA LEU A 138 -25.07 -23.28 -12.12
C LEU A 138 -25.03 -23.36 -13.65
N ILE A 139 -23.87 -23.65 -14.26
CA ILE A 139 -23.78 -23.87 -15.71
C ILE A 139 -24.66 -25.05 -16.12
N ALA A 140 -24.67 -26.14 -15.36
CA ALA A 140 -25.52 -27.30 -15.66
C ALA A 140 -27.02 -27.02 -15.51
N SER A 141 -27.41 -26.04 -14.69
CA SER A 141 -28.83 -25.72 -14.40
C SER A 141 -29.41 -24.59 -15.25
N HIS A 142 -28.58 -23.77 -15.92
CA HIS A 142 -29.02 -22.62 -16.70
C HIS A 142 -28.84 -22.81 -18.20
N SER A 143 -29.70 -22.19 -19.00
CA SER A 143 -29.67 -22.28 -20.47
C SER A 143 -28.55 -21.44 -21.11
N THR A 144 -27.97 -20.49 -20.40
CA THR A 144 -26.89 -19.62 -20.90
C THR A 144 -25.83 -19.39 -19.82
N LEU A 145 -24.57 -19.28 -20.24
CA LEU A 145 -23.46 -18.95 -19.35
C LEU A 145 -23.73 -17.63 -18.61
N LYS A 146 -24.26 -16.62 -19.28
CA LYS A 146 -24.60 -15.34 -18.67
C LYS A 146 -25.59 -15.47 -17.50
N ALA A 147 -26.62 -16.29 -17.63
CA ALA A 147 -27.59 -16.54 -16.57
C ALA A 147 -26.95 -17.25 -15.35
N ALA A 148 -26.08 -18.23 -15.63
CA ALA A 148 -25.31 -18.90 -14.57
C ALA A 148 -24.38 -17.94 -13.82
N ILE A 149 -23.72 -17.01 -14.52
CA ILE A 149 -22.87 -16.00 -13.91
C ILE A 149 -23.68 -15.04 -13.02
N VAL A 150 -24.81 -14.54 -13.49
CA VAL A 150 -25.68 -13.64 -12.71
C VAL A 150 -26.17 -14.34 -11.44
N ASP A 151 -26.56 -15.61 -11.50
CA ASP A 151 -26.97 -16.39 -10.33
C ASP A 151 -25.79 -16.65 -9.37
N LEU A 152 -24.58 -16.93 -9.89
CA LEU A 152 -23.35 -17.02 -9.08
C LEU A 152 -23.12 -15.74 -8.28
N LEU A 153 -23.18 -14.58 -8.97
CA LEU A 153 -22.91 -13.28 -8.38
C LEU A 153 -23.96 -12.85 -7.33
N ALA A 154 -25.18 -13.36 -7.44
CA ALA A 154 -26.24 -13.17 -6.46
C ALA A 154 -26.04 -13.99 -5.17
N ARG A 155 -25.20 -15.05 -5.23
CA ARG A 155 -25.00 -16.00 -4.11
C ARG A 155 -23.69 -15.80 -3.37
N ILE A 156 -22.67 -15.19 -3.97
CA ILE A 156 -21.37 -14.96 -3.34
C ILE A 156 -21.31 -13.60 -2.67
N GLU A 157 -20.81 -13.56 -1.43
CA GLU A 157 -20.66 -12.36 -0.63
C GLU A 157 -19.19 -12.04 -0.38
N GLY A 158 -18.86 -10.74 -0.21
CA GLY A 158 -17.51 -10.29 0.09
C GLY A 158 -16.90 -9.36 -0.96
N ALA A 159 -15.59 -9.19 -0.88
CA ALA A 159 -14.79 -8.37 -1.80
C ALA A 159 -13.88 -9.29 -2.63
N PHE A 160 -14.03 -9.30 -3.95
CA PHE A 160 -13.33 -10.25 -4.81
C PHE A 160 -13.06 -9.72 -6.21
N ALA A 161 -11.96 -10.22 -6.81
CA ALA A 161 -11.69 -10.17 -8.23
C ALA A 161 -11.28 -11.56 -8.71
N CYS A 162 -11.97 -12.08 -9.73
CA CYS A 162 -11.73 -13.40 -10.27
C CYS A 162 -11.39 -13.36 -11.76
N ALA A 163 -10.46 -14.22 -12.17
CA ALA A 163 -10.31 -14.61 -13.57
C ALA A 163 -10.57 -16.11 -13.66
N ILE A 164 -11.47 -16.49 -14.57
CA ILE A 164 -12.01 -17.84 -14.69
C ILE A 164 -11.88 -18.31 -16.13
N LEU A 165 -11.32 -19.49 -16.31
CA LEU A 165 -11.28 -20.22 -17.58
C LEU A 165 -12.28 -21.36 -17.54
N LEU A 166 -12.97 -21.57 -18.65
CA LEU A 166 -13.98 -22.61 -18.84
C LEU A 166 -13.58 -23.45 -20.06
N GLN A 167 -13.50 -24.76 -19.92
CA GLN A 167 -13.07 -25.68 -20.98
C GLN A 167 -13.96 -25.58 -22.21
N ASP A 168 -15.29 -25.51 -22.00
CA ASP A 168 -16.28 -25.44 -23.07
C ASP A 168 -16.34 -24.06 -23.77
N TYR A 169 -15.72 -23.05 -23.18
CA TYR A 169 -15.62 -21.68 -23.69
C TYR A 169 -14.15 -21.30 -23.88
N ASN A 170 -13.42 -22.12 -24.65
CA ASN A 170 -11.96 -22.12 -24.74
C ASN A 170 -11.33 -20.90 -25.43
N ASP A 171 -12.13 -20.03 -26.02
CA ASP A 171 -11.71 -18.81 -26.71
C ASP A 171 -11.92 -17.54 -25.87
N GLN A 172 -12.34 -17.68 -24.60
CA GLN A 172 -12.66 -16.55 -23.74
C GLN A 172 -12.24 -16.77 -22.27
N MET A 173 -12.17 -15.66 -21.54
CA MET A 173 -11.96 -15.62 -20.09
C MET A 173 -13.10 -14.84 -19.45
N LEU A 174 -13.69 -15.38 -18.40
CA LEU A 174 -14.64 -14.67 -17.55
C LEU A 174 -13.87 -13.90 -16.47
N LEU A 175 -14.12 -12.61 -16.38
CA LEU A 175 -13.59 -11.73 -15.34
C LEU A 175 -14.73 -11.24 -14.48
N VAL A 176 -14.54 -11.22 -13.18
CA VAL A 176 -15.53 -10.70 -12.22
C VAL A 176 -14.86 -9.76 -11.27
N ARG A 177 -15.52 -8.66 -10.94
CA ARG A 177 -15.02 -7.68 -9.98
C ARG A 177 -16.09 -7.19 -9.01
N LYS A 178 -15.78 -7.28 -7.71
CA LYS A 178 -16.48 -6.56 -6.63
C LYS A 178 -15.43 -6.04 -5.64
N ARG A 179 -15.27 -4.73 -5.55
CA ARG A 179 -14.30 -4.01 -4.69
C ARG A 179 -12.83 -4.24 -5.03
N SER A 180 -12.36 -5.49 -5.14
CA SER A 180 -10.95 -5.79 -5.48
C SER A 180 -10.60 -5.36 -6.92
N PRO A 181 -9.39 -4.80 -7.18
CA PRO A 181 -9.05 -4.27 -8.50
C PRO A 181 -8.84 -5.36 -9.56
N LEU A 182 -9.34 -5.09 -10.78
CA LEU A 182 -9.11 -5.89 -11.97
C LEU A 182 -9.20 -5.00 -13.22
N CYS A 183 -8.31 -5.19 -14.19
CA CYS A 183 -8.27 -4.41 -15.42
C CYS A 183 -7.88 -5.27 -16.62
N ILE A 184 -8.20 -4.75 -17.81
CA ILE A 184 -7.91 -5.35 -19.11
C ILE A 184 -7.03 -4.38 -19.89
N GLY A 185 -5.87 -4.85 -20.34
CA GLY A 185 -5.03 -4.17 -21.32
C GLY A 185 -5.43 -4.62 -22.72
N ILE A 186 -5.67 -3.69 -23.63
CA ILE A 186 -6.14 -3.95 -24.98
C ILE A 186 -4.96 -3.89 -25.94
N GLY A 187 -4.66 -5.00 -26.61
CA GLY A 187 -3.65 -5.15 -27.65
C GLY A 187 -4.23 -5.35 -29.03
N ASP A 188 -3.39 -5.70 -30.00
CA ASP A 188 -3.79 -6.03 -31.37
C ASP A 188 -4.09 -7.54 -31.51
N ASN A 189 -5.37 -7.90 -31.54
CA ASN A 189 -5.86 -9.29 -31.48
C ASN A 189 -5.32 -10.06 -30.25
N GLU A 190 -5.17 -9.36 -29.13
CA GLU A 190 -4.77 -9.93 -27.86
C GLU A 190 -5.26 -9.07 -26.70
N MET A 191 -5.59 -9.70 -25.60
CA MET A 191 -6.00 -9.04 -24.36
C MET A 191 -5.12 -9.50 -23.22
N PHE A 192 -4.75 -8.55 -22.40
CA PHE A 192 -3.96 -8.69 -21.19
C PHE A 192 -4.86 -8.47 -19.98
N ILE A 193 -4.84 -9.34 -19.02
CA ILE A 193 -5.67 -9.23 -17.80
C ILE A 193 -4.74 -9.10 -16.62
N ALA A 194 -5.02 -8.18 -15.69
CA ALA A 194 -4.26 -8.09 -14.45
C ALA A 194 -5.05 -7.43 -13.31
N SER A 195 -4.64 -7.75 -12.09
CA SER A 195 -5.09 -7.04 -10.90
C SER A 195 -4.42 -5.67 -10.71
N ASP A 196 -3.39 -5.35 -11.51
CA ASP A 196 -2.70 -4.05 -11.53
C ASP A 196 -2.16 -3.78 -12.93
N PRO A 197 -2.36 -2.57 -13.48
CA PRO A 197 -1.86 -2.19 -14.80
C PRO A 197 -0.35 -2.33 -14.98
N LEU A 198 0.42 -2.35 -13.89
CA LEU A 198 1.87 -2.53 -13.91
C LEU A 198 2.30 -3.80 -14.65
N ALA A 199 1.46 -4.85 -14.66
CA ALA A 199 1.69 -6.06 -15.43
C ALA A 199 1.77 -5.81 -16.94
N PHE A 200 1.16 -4.72 -17.43
CA PHE A 200 1.07 -4.38 -18.86
C PHE A 200 2.24 -3.52 -19.37
N ALA A 201 3.19 -3.15 -18.51
CA ALA A 201 4.29 -2.29 -18.89
C ALA A 201 5.04 -2.81 -20.14
N GLY A 202 5.18 -1.96 -21.15
CA GLY A 202 5.77 -2.31 -22.44
C GLY A 202 4.91 -3.20 -23.36
N LYS A 203 3.63 -3.44 -23.01
CA LYS A 203 2.69 -4.23 -23.84
C LYS A 203 1.56 -3.37 -24.42
N THR A 204 0.91 -2.58 -23.59
CA THR A 204 -0.16 -1.67 -24.01
C THR A 204 -0.31 -0.50 -23.06
N GLU A 205 -0.77 0.64 -23.58
CA GLU A 205 -1.17 1.81 -22.81
C GLU A 205 -2.72 1.95 -22.75
N LYS A 206 -3.47 1.12 -23.50
CA LYS A 206 -4.93 1.14 -23.54
C LYS A 206 -5.48 0.21 -22.46
N ILE A 207 -6.08 0.78 -21.42
CA ILE A 207 -6.52 0.05 -20.24
C ILE A 207 -8.00 0.30 -19.98
N LEU A 208 -8.74 -0.78 -19.78
CA LEU A 208 -10.11 -0.79 -19.28
C LEU A 208 -10.09 -1.27 -17.83
N PHE A 209 -10.40 -0.40 -16.87
CA PHE A 209 -10.66 -0.83 -15.50
C PHE A 209 -12.10 -1.35 -15.42
N LEU A 210 -12.27 -2.56 -14.90
CA LEU A 210 -13.62 -3.08 -14.68
C LEU A 210 -14.31 -2.18 -13.64
N PRO A 211 -15.55 -1.73 -13.90
CA PRO A 211 -16.36 -1.07 -12.88
C PRO A 211 -16.61 -1.97 -11.67
N ASP A 212 -16.95 -1.39 -10.53
CA ASP A 212 -17.36 -2.20 -9.38
C ASP A 212 -18.69 -2.92 -9.67
N GLU A 213 -18.91 -4.08 -9.05
CA GLU A 213 -20.06 -4.95 -9.29
C GLU A 213 -20.31 -5.22 -10.78
N SER A 214 -19.23 -5.62 -11.50
CA SER A 214 -19.28 -5.95 -12.93
C SER A 214 -18.60 -7.29 -13.26
N PHE A 215 -18.99 -7.85 -14.39
CA PHE A 215 -18.28 -8.97 -15.01
C PHE A 215 -18.07 -8.74 -16.50
N ALA A 216 -17.02 -9.36 -17.04
CA ALA A 216 -16.70 -9.28 -18.46
C ALA A 216 -16.43 -10.67 -19.06
N LEU A 217 -16.90 -10.89 -20.27
CA LEU A 217 -16.50 -12.00 -21.12
C LEU A 217 -15.50 -11.46 -22.14
N VAL A 218 -14.27 -11.93 -22.06
CA VAL A 218 -13.14 -11.38 -22.81
C VAL A 218 -12.63 -12.41 -23.80
N LYS A 219 -12.66 -12.09 -25.08
CA LYS A 219 -12.01 -12.79 -26.18
C LYS A 219 -10.80 -12.00 -26.66
N LYS A 220 -9.99 -12.55 -27.54
CA LYS A 220 -8.77 -11.88 -28.06
C LYS A 220 -9.02 -10.52 -28.73
N ASP A 221 -10.23 -10.24 -29.19
CA ASP A 221 -10.64 -9.08 -29.99
C ASP A 221 -11.96 -8.44 -29.52
N ILE A 222 -12.67 -9.07 -28.57
CA ILE A 222 -13.99 -8.64 -28.11
C ILE A 222 -14.01 -8.61 -26.57
N ILE A 223 -14.62 -7.56 -26.01
CA ILE A 223 -14.94 -7.44 -24.58
C ILE A 223 -16.44 -7.20 -24.48
N GLU A 224 -17.13 -8.09 -23.80
CA GLU A 224 -18.52 -7.90 -23.40
C GLU A 224 -18.55 -7.60 -21.90
N LEU A 225 -18.97 -6.40 -21.53
CA LEU A 225 -18.99 -5.92 -20.15
C LEU A 225 -20.42 -5.76 -19.65
N TYR A 226 -20.69 -6.25 -18.44
CA TYR A 226 -22.01 -6.27 -17.81
C TYR A 226 -21.93 -5.89 -16.33
N ASP A 227 -23.00 -5.30 -15.78
CA ASP A 227 -23.20 -5.23 -14.35
C ASP A 227 -23.62 -6.60 -13.77
N PHE A 228 -23.72 -6.71 -12.43
CA PHE A 228 -24.08 -7.96 -11.76
C PHE A 228 -25.49 -8.47 -12.09
N TRP A 229 -26.36 -7.62 -12.64
CA TRP A 229 -27.69 -8.01 -13.11
C TRP A 229 -27.71 -8.39 -14.58
N GLY A 230 -26.56 -8.38 -15.23
CA GLY A 230 -26.41 -8.76 -16.64
C GLY A 230 -26.79 -7.65 -17.64
N LYS A 231 -26.90 -6.39 -17.22
CA LYS A 231 -27.12 -5.25 -18.10
C LYS A 231 -25.79 -4.84 -18.74
N PRO A 232 -25.73 -4.60 -20.05
CA PRO A 232 -24.50 -4.14 -20.72
C PRO A 232 -24.03 -2.80 -20.16
N LEU A 233 -22.70 -2.69 -19.98
CA LEU A 233 -22.03 -1.46 -19.57
C LEU A 233 -21.14 -0.93 -20.70
N PRO A 234 -20.88 0.40 -20.75
CA PRO A 234 -19.98 1.00 -21.72
C PRO A 234 -18.51 0.65 -21.43
N LEU A 235 -17.71 0.49 -22.48
CA LEU A 235 -16.27 0.26 -22.37
C LEU A 235 -15.54 1.62 -22.26
N LEU A 236 -15.13 1.98 -21.07
CA LEU A 236 -14.39 3.23 -20.79
C LEU A 236 -12.89 2.97 -20.79
N VAL A 237 -12.28 2.98 -21.97
CA VAL A 237 -10.84 2.75 -22.16
C VAL A 237 -10.07 4.03 -21.83
N GLN A 238 -9.00 3.92 -21.05
CA GLN A 238 -8.08 4.99 -20.72
C GLN A 238 -6.71 4.72 -21.33
N GLU A 239 -6.00 5.77 -21.72
CA GLU A 239 -4.60 5.69 -22.15
C GLU A 239 -3.70 6.05 -20.97
N ILE A 240 -2.90 5.09 -20.48
CA ILE A 240 -2.04 5.24 -19.31
C ILE A 240 -0.63 4.77 -19.68
N LYS A 241 0.34 5.68 -19.61
CA LYS A 241 1.75 5.32 -19.73
C LYS A 241 2.23 4.64 -18.46
N ILE A 242 2.75 3.43 -18.60
CA ILE A 242 3.31 2.65 -17.50
C ILE A 242 4.81 2.55 -17.70
N ASP A 243 5.59 3.24 -16.87
CA ASP A 243 7.05 3.15 -16.88
C ASP A 243 7.53 2.17 -15.81
N TRP A 244 8.17 1.09 -16.27
CA TRP A 244 8.78 0.09 -15.40
C TRP A 244 10.26 0.37 -15.08
N SER A 245 10.93 1.27 -15.80
CA SER A 245 12.36 1.55 -15.63
C SER A 245 12.72 2.08 -14.24
N GLU A 246 11.78 2.76 -13.58
CA GLU A 246 11.95 3.23 -12.21
C GLU A 246 11.96 2.12 -11.16
N SER A 247 11.43 0.94 -11.48
CA SER A 247 11.37 -0.21 -10.56
C SER A 247 12.69 -0.98 -10.46
N GLU A 248 13.68 -0.68 -11.29
CA GLU A 248 14.97 -1.34 -11.23
C GLU A 248 15.77 -0.88 -9.99
N LYS A 249 16.57 -1.80 -9.43
CA LYS A 249 17.42 -1.51 -8.26
C LYS A 249 18.56 -0.53 -8.56
N LYS A 250 18.86 -0.24 -9.81
CA LYS A 250 19.92 0.69 -10.27
C LYS A 250 21.25 0.50 -9.54
N GLY A 251 21.68 -0.75 -9.29
CA GLY A 251 22.91 -1.09 -8.61
C GLY A 251 22.85 -1.16 -7.08
N TYR A 252 21.74 -0.82 -6.47
CA TYR A 252 21.53 -1.01 -5.03
C TYR A 252 21.25 -2.48 -4.70
N GLU A 253 21.65 -2.90 -3.51
CA GLU A 253 21.45 -4.27 -3.03
C GLU A 253 19.95 -4.60 -2.85
N HIS A 254 19.18 -3.65 -2.30
CA HIS A 254 17.76 -3.75 -2.04
C HIS A 254 16.99 -2.55 -2.61
N HIS A 255 15.72 -2.76 -2.98
CA HIS A 255 14.82 -1.67 -3.37
C HIS A 255 14.67 -0.65 -2.23
N MET A 256 14.51 -1.10 -0.99
CA MET A 256 14.41 -0.21 0.16
C MET A 256 15.60 0.73 0.29
N LEU A 257 16.82 0.25 0.05
CA LEU A 257 18.01 1.09 0.11
C LEU A 257 17.99 2.17 -0.99
N LYS A 258 17.65 1.79 -2.23
CA LYS A 258 17.44 2.74 -3.32
C LYS A 258 16.40 3.79 -2.95
N GLU A 259 15.25 3.37 -2.44
CA GLU A 259 14.13 4.23 -2.10
C GLU A 259 14.45 5.18 -0.93
N ILE A 260 15.30 4.77 0.01
CA ILE A 260 15.84 5.66 1.07
C ILE A 260 16.66 6.79 0.45
N TYR A 261 17.52 6.51 -0.54
CA TYR A 261 18.29 7.54 -1.25
C TYR A 261 17.45 8.34 -2.27
N ASP A 262 16.41 7.77 -2.82
CA ASP A 262 15.51 8.46 -3.76
C ASP A 262 14.68 9.57 -3.08
N GLN A 263 14.56 9.61 -1.75
CA GLN A 263 13.69 10.52 -1.02
C GLN A 263 13.91 12.00 -1.36
N LYS A 264 15.16 12.42 -1.49
CA LYS A 264 15.49 13.79 -1.88
C LYS A 264 14.85 14.15 -3.21
N ASN A 265 15.09 13.34 -4.23
CA ASN A 265 14.53 13.56 -5.57
C ASN A 265 13.00 13.44 -5.57
N ALA A 266 12.44 12.53 -4.78
CA ALA A 266 11.00 12.37 -4.64
C ALA A 266 10.34 13.63 -4.04
N ILE A 267 10.94 14.24 -3.01
CA ILE A 267 10.46 15.50 -2.44
C ILE A 267 10.58 16.64 -3.48
N PHE A 268 11.68 16.72 -4.22
CA PHE A 268 11.85 17.71 -5.29
C PHE A 268 10.77 17.58 -6.36
N ASN A 269 10.51 16.36 -6.83
CA ASN A 269 9.46 16.09 -7.82
C ASN A 269 8.07 16.46 -7.26
N SER A 270 7.81 16.16 -5.99
CA SER A 270 6.56 16.57 -5.32
C SER A 270 6.41 18.09 -5.34
N VAL A 271 7.45 18.83 -4.94
CA VAL A 271 7.38 20.32 -4.91
C VAL A 271 7.18 20.90 -6.31
N ILE A 272 7.88 20.38 -7.34
CA ILE A 272 7.71 20.82 -8.74
C ILE A 272 6.26 20.60 -9.19
N PHE A 273 5.71 19.41 -8.94
CA PHE A 273 4.32 19.10 -9.29
C PHE A 273 3.33 20.02 -8.55
N LEU A 274 3.48 20.17 -7.24
CA LEU A 274 2.60 21.00 -6.42
C LEU A 274 2.60 22.48 -6.84
N ARG A 275 3.77 23.01 -7.24
CA ARG A 275 3.89 24.34 -7.86
C ARG A 275 3.10 24.43 -9.17
N SER A 276 3.20 23.41 -10.02
CA SER A 276 2.54 23.41 -11.34
C SER A 276 1.01 23.45 -11.24
N ILE A 277 0.42 22.82 -10.21
CA ILE A 277 -1.04 22.80 -9.99
C ILE A 277 -1.55 23.88 -9.03
N SER A 278 -0.66 24.72 -8.49
CA SER A 278 -1.00 25.66 -7.40
C SER A 278 -2.16 26.60 -7.74
N THR A 279 -2.34 26.98 -9.01
CA THR A 279 -3.43 27.87 -9.45
C THR A 279 -4.78 27.17 -9.59
N VAL A 280 -4.77 25.88 -9.87
CA VAL A 280 -5.96 25.02 -10.09
C VAL A 280 -6.18 24.00 -9.00
N ILE A 281 -5.48 24.14 -7.87
CA ILE A 281 -5.46 23.11 -6.81
C ILE A 281 -6.87 22.79 -6.28
N TRP A 282 -7.73 23.78 -6.13
CA TRP A 282 -9.04 23.54 -5.54
C TRP A 282 -9.93 22.69 -6.46
N ASP A 283 -9.89 22.96 -7.76
CA ASP A 283 -10.58 22.11 -8.76
C ASP A 283 -9.97 20.70 -8.77
N HIS A 284 -8.64 20.61 -8.65
CA HIS A 284 -7.91 19.35 -8.66
C HIS A 284 -8.24 18.45 -7.45
N VAL A 285 -8.43 19.05 -6.27
CA VAL A 285 -8.84 18.32 -5.06
C VAL A 285 -10.36 18.29 -4.85
N GLY A 286 -11.15 18.65 -5.85
CA GLY A 286 -12.61 18.53 -5.81
C GLY A 286 -13.28 19.51 -4.83
N LEU A 287 -12.64 20.63 -4.51
CA LEU A 287 -13.21 21.68 -3.66
C LEU A 287 -13.45 22.96 -4.48
N SER A 288 -14.53 23.67 -4.19
CA SER A 288 -14.61 25.05 -4.66
C SER A 288 -13.64 25.93 -3.86
N LYS A 289 -13.15 27.01 -4.48
CA LYS A 289 -12.31 28.01 -3.82
C LYS A 289 -13.01 28.61 -2.59
N GLU A 290 -14.31 28.82 -2.69
CA GLU A 290 -15.14 29.33 -1.59
C GLU A 290 -15.22 28.33 -0.44
N HIS A 291 -15.41 27.03 -0.75
CA HIS A 291 -15.41 25.98 0.27
C HIS A 291 -14.04 25.90 0.97
N ALA A 292 -12.94 25.92 0.23
CA ALA A 292 -11.60 25.91 0.81
C ALA A 292 -11.37 27.11 1.74
N LYS A 293 -11.80 28.31 1.35
CA LYS A 293 -11.70 29.52 2.18
C LYS A 293 -12.50 29.41 3.48
N ASN A 294 -13.68 28.81 3.43
CA ASN A 294 -14.61 28.68 4.56
C ASN A 294 -14.46 27.35 5.32
N LEU A 295 -13.44 26.56 4.99
CA LEU A 295 -13.22 25.25 5.63
C LEU A 295 -13.00 25.41 7.14
N GLU A 296 -13.84 24.76 7.94
CA GLU A 296 -13.84 24.83 9.41
C GLU A 296 -13.14 23.64 10.05
N LYS A 297 -13.05 22.51 9.33
CA LYS A 297 -12.46 21.28 9.86
C LYS A 297 -11.89 20.39 8.78
N ILE A 298 -10.85 19.67 9.13
CA ILE A 298 -10.24 18.61 8.31
C ILE A 298 -10.24 17.30 9.10
N THR A 299 -10.56 16.22 8.39
CA THR A 299 -10.40 14.87 8.91
C THR A 299 -9.43 14.11 8.01
N LEU A 300 -8.34 13.61 8.58
CA LEU A 300 -7.32 12.82 7.90
C LEU A 300 -7.52 11.34 8.26
N ILE A 301 -7.53 10.47 7.25
CA ILE A 301 -7.84 9.05 7.42
C ILE A 301 -6.80 8.22 6.67
N GLY A 302 -6.22 7.22 7.33
CA GLY A 302 -5.24 6.32 6.72
C GLY A 302 -4.87 5.15 7.62
N CYS A 303 -4.03 4.24 7.12
CA CYS A 303 -3.50 3.09 7.85
C CYS A 303 -1.97 3.16 7.96
N GLY A 304 -1.40 2.57 9.02
CA GLY A 304 0.04 2.38 9.18
C GLY A 304 0.85 3.65 8.98
N THR A 305 1.83 3.61 8.09
CA THR A 305 2.71 4.75 7.75
C THR A 305 1.94 5.98 7.29
N SER A 306 0.86 5.81 6.49
CA SER A 306 0.00 6.92 6.06
C SER A 306 -0.76 7.57 7.22
N TRP A 307 -1.16 6.78 8.22
CA TRP A 307 -1.74 7.33 9.45
C TRP A 307 -0.69 8.10 10.27
N HIS A 308 0.57 7.64 10.32
CA HIS A 308 1.64 8.40 10.98
C HIS A 308 1.91 9.74 10.27
N ALA A 309 1.90 9.75 8.92
CA ALA A 309 1.99 10.98 8.13
C ALA A 309 0.81 11.93 8.43
N ALA A 310 -0.41 11.39 8.51
CA ALA A 310 -1.60 12.15 8.89
C ALA A 310 -1.48 12.77 10.29
N ARG A 311 -0.94 12.02 11.26
CA ARG A 311 -0.70 12.50 12.63
C ARG A 311 0.34 13.63 12.69
N ILE A 312 1.34 13.62 11.81
CA ILE A 312 2.28 14.74 11.65
C ILE A 312 1.55 15.92 11.01
N ALA A 313 0.78 15.70 9.95
CA ALA A 313 0.07 16.72 9.21
C ALA A 313 -1.03 17.43 10.03
N GLN A 314 -1.56 16.78 11.07
CA GLN A 314 -2.45 17.44 12.03
C GLN A 314 -1.84 18.75 12.54
N PHE A 315 -0.57 18.72 12.92
CA PHE A 315 0.14 19.93 13.39
C PHE A 315 0.27 20.99 12.29
N PHE A 316 0.39 20.59 11.03
CA PHE A 316 0.45 21.53 9.90
C PHE A 316 -0.86 22.27 9.75
N PHE A 317 -1.99 21.57 9.67
CA PHE A 317 -3.29 22.20 9.50
C PHE A 317 -3.70 23.04 10.71
N GLU A 318 -3.40 22.59 11.93
CA GLU A 318 -3.75 23.33 13.14
C GLU A 318 -2.86 24.56 13.36
N GLN A 319 -1.56 24.51 13.04
CA GLN A 319 -0.64 25.62 13.32
C GLN A 319 -0.44 26.59 12.14
N ILE A 320 -0.56 26.13 10.90
CA ILE A 320 -0.32 26.95 9.70
C ILE A 320 -1.62 27.60 9.20
N CYS A 321 -2.66 26.81 9.03
CA CYS A 321 -3.93 27.34 8.50
C CYS A 321 -5.05 27.46 9.55
N LEU A 322 -4.73 27.20 10.82
CA LEU A 322 -5.63 27.36 11.98
C LEU A 322 -6.95 26.59 11.83
N VAL A 323 -6.91 25.42 11.19
CA VAL A 323 -8.08 24.56 10.98
C VAL A 323 -8.00 23.37 11.92
N PRO A 324 -8.96 23.20 12.85
CA PRO A 324 -9.06 22.02 13.70
C PRO A 324 -9.04 20.73 12.88
N THR A 325 -8.15 19.81 13.24
CA THR A 325 -7.90 18.61 12.45
C THR A 325 -8.02 17.34 13.28
N ARG A 326 -8.81 16.39 12.82
CA ARG A 326 -8.90 15.03 13.40
C ARG A 326 -8.13 14.04 12.55
N VAL A 327 -7.60 13.00 13.20
CA VAL A 327 -6.89 11.92 12.51
C VAL A 327 -7.43 10.59 13.00
N HIS A 328 -7.84 9.74 12.06
CA HIS A 328 -8.41 8.43 12.36
C HIS A 328 -7.65 7.31 11.64
N LEU A 329 -7.55 6.15 12.31
CA LEU A 329 -7.23 4.90 11.64
C LEU A 329 -8.40 4.50 10.74
N ALA A 330 -8.14 4.17 9.49
CA ALA A 330 -9.20 3.83 8.55
C ALA A 330 -9.95 2.55 8.98
N SER A 331 -9.23 1.56 9.52
CA SER A 331 -9.80 0.31 10.06
C SER A 331 -10.82 0.52 11.19
N GLU A 332 -10.70 1.62 11.95
CA GLU A 332 -11.58 1.92 13.07
C GLU A 332 -12.68 2.93 12.69
N PHE A 333 -12.39 3.79 11.71
CA PHE A 333 -13.24 4.93 11.35
C PHE A 333 -14.68 4.53 11.00
N ARG A 334 -14.85 3.46 10.24
CA ARG A 334 -16.17 3.00 9.78
C ARG A 334 -17.07 2.47 10.90
N TYR A 335 -16.51 2.07 12.04
CA TYR A 335 -17.24 1.55 13.20
C TYR A 335 -17.54 2.61 14.25
N MET A 336 -17.02 3.82 14.07
CA MET A 336 -17.25 4.92 14.98
C MET A 336 -18.62 5.56 14.74
N SER A 337 -19.23 6.12 15.78
CA SER A 337 -20.36 7.03 15.61
C SER A 337 -19.90 8.27 14.85
N PHE A 338 -20.47 8.46 13.67
CA PHE A 338 -20.09 9.53 12.77
C PHE A 338 -21.15 10.65 12.77
N PHE A 339 -20.70 11.87 12.97
CA PHE A 339 -21.54 13.07 12.91
C PHE A 339 -21.05 13.94 11.74
N PRO A 340 -21.81 13.99 10.63
CA PRO A 340 -21.45 14.83 9.50
C PRO A 340 -21.33 16.29 9.89
N GLU A 341 -20.22 16.93 9.51
CA GLU A 341 -19.98 18.34 9.79
C GLU A 341 -19.98 19.11 8.46
N ARG A 342 -20.69 20.24 8.44
CA ARG A 342 -20.67 21.16 7.29
C ARG A 342 -19.30 21.88 7.22
N ASN A 343 -18.95 22.35 6.03
CA ASN A 343 -17.66 23.04 5.81
C ASN A 343 -16.44 22.22 6.23
N SER A 344 -16.50 20.90 6.04
CA SER A 344 -15.41 19.97 6.33
C SER A 344 -14.85 19.32 5.07
N ALA A 345 -13.59 18.87 5.11
CA ALA A 345 -12.95 18.06 4.09
C ALA A 345 -12.37 16.79 4.71
N TYR A 346 -12.53 15.68 4.00
CA TYR A 346 -12.03 14.37 4.40
C TYR A 346 -10.91 13.96 3.45
N ILE A 347 -9.69 13.84 3.98
CA ILE A 347 -8.49 13.48 3.21
C ILE A 347 -8.11 12.05 3.53
N PHE A 348 -8.20 11.20 2.54
CA PHE A 348 -7.85 9.78 2.61
C PHE A 348 -6.42 9.58 2.09
N ILE A 349 -5.56 8.97 2.90
CA ILE A 349 -4.12 8.88 2.63
C ILE A 349 -3.73 7.42 2.46
N SER A 350 -3.22 7.08 1.27
CA SER A 350 -2.72 5.75 0.94
C SER A 350 -1.65 5.84 -0.15
N GLN A 351 -0.51 5.19 0.03
CA GLN A 351 0.53 5.15 -1.00
C GLN A 351 -0.01 4.53 -2.30
N SER A 352 -0.68 3.39 -2.21
CA SER A 352 -1.21 2.66 -3.36
C SER A 352 -2.57 3.16 -3.85
N GLY A 353 -3.35 3.81 -2.97
CA GLY A 353 -4.74 4.13 -3.23
C GLY A 353 -5.67 2.91 -3.36
N GLU A 354 -5.20 1.73 -2.88
CA GLU A 354 -5.91 0.45 -2.94
C GLU A 354 -6.09 -0.20 -1.56
N THR A 355 -5.80 0.51 -0.47
CA THR A 355 -5.95 -0.02 0.89
C THR A 355 -7.43 -0.20 1.22
N ALA A 356 -7.85 -1.44 1.50
CA ALA A 356 -9.25 -1.80 1.70
C ALA A 356 -9.96 -0.93 2.75
N ASP A 357 -9.45 -0.89 3.97
CA ASP A 357 -10.02 -0.07 5.03
C ASP A 357 -10.15 1.42 4.65
N THR A 358 -9.14 1.96 3.92
CA THR A 358 -9.16 3.37 3.49
C THR A 358 -10.21 3.61 2.42
N LEU A 359 -10.40 2.66 1.49
CA LEU A 359 -11.43 2.72 0.46
C LEU A 359 -12.83 2.61 1.06
N GLU A 360 -13.05 1.71 2.01
CA GLU A 360 -14.35 1.59 2.67
C GLU A 360 -14.72 2.85 3.48
N ALA A 361 -13.73 3.45 4.15
CA ALA A 361 -13.93 4.72 4.82
C ALA A 361 -14.26 5.85 3.81
N LEU A 362 -13.61 5.88 2.65
CA LEU A 362 -13.91 6.81 1.56
C LEU A 362 -15.34 6.64 1.04
N ARG A 363 -15.74 5.40 0.76
CA ARG A 363 -17.11 5.06 0.27
C ARG A 363 -18.18 5.46 1.25
N MET A 364 -17.93 5.24 2.55
CA MET A 364 -18.83 5.67 3.61
C MET A 364 -19.07 7.20 3.56
N ILE A 365 -18.02 7.99 3.41
CA ILE A 365 -18.12 9.46 3.35
C ILE A 365 -18.75 9.93 2.05
N ASN A 366 -18.42 9.29 0.91
CA ASN A 366 -19.07 9.58 -0.38
C ASN A 366 -20.58 9.32 -0.33
N GLY A 367 -21.02 8.24 0.34
CA GLY A 367 -22.44 7.93 0.55
C GLY A 367 -23.19 8.99 1.35
N MET A 368 -22.47 9.86 2.08
CA MET A 368 -23.01 10.99 2.83
C MET A 368 -22.93 12.32 2.06
N HIS A 369 -22.42 12.31 0.82
CA HIS A 369 -22.22 13.48 -0.03
C HIS A 369 -21.35 14.57 0.63
N LEU A 370 -20.29 14.16 1.33
CA LEU A 370 -19.29 15.03 1.94
C LEU A 370 -18.02 15.06 1.09
N SER A 371 -17.31 16.19 1.10
CA SER A 371 -16.14 16.41 0.24
C SER A 371 -14.97 15.47 0.58
N THR A 372 -14.54 14.67 -0.37
CA THR A 372 -13.51 13.66 -0.25
C THR A 372 -12.29 13.97 -1.13
N ILE A 373 -11.10 13.83 -0.56
CA ILE A 373 -9.83 14.07 -1.24
C ILE A 373 -8.95 12.83 -1.08
N ALA A 374 -8.47 12.27 -2.18
CA ALA A 374 -7.48 11.20 -2.18
C ALA A 374 -6.06 11.77 -2.19
N LEU A 375 -5.23 11.44 -1.21
CA LEU A 375 -3.78 11.66 -1.25
C LEU A 375 -3.08 10.33 -1.52
N THR A 376 -2.55 10.16 -2.73
CA THR A 376 -1.96 8.89 -3.16
C THR A 376 -0.76 9.10 -4.09
N ASN A 377 0.02 8.03 -4.31
CA ASN A 377 1.13 8.06 -5.28
C ASN A 377 0.74 7.46 -6.64
N VAL A 378 -0.39 6.76 -6.74
CA VAL A 378 -0.80 6.03 -7.94
C VAL A 378 -1.99 6.73 -8.61
N PRO A 379 -1.80 7.39 -9.76
CA PRO A 379 -2.85 8.19 -10.41
C PRO A 379 -4.01 7.35 -10.94
N SER A 380 -3.79 6.07 -11.22
CA SER A 380 -4.81 5.13 -11.70
C SER A 380 -5.49 4.32 -10.60
N SER A 381 -5.27 4.68 -9.32
CA SER A 381 -5.82 3.92 -8.20
C SER A 381 -7.34 4.07 -8.06
N THR A 382 -7.94 3.09 -7.40
CA THR A 382 -9.39 3.10 -7.07
C THR A 382 -9.75 4.34 -6.25
N MET A 383 -8.89 4.74 -5.31
CA MET A 383 -9.11 5.90 -4.46
C MET A 383 -9.20 7.21 -5.26
N VAL A 384 -8.37 7.36 -6.33
CA VAL A 384 -8.43 8.51 -7.24
C VAL A 384 -9.73 8.53 -8.05
N ARG A 385 -10.21 7.36 -8.46
CA ARG A 385 -11.44 7.26 -9.26
C ARG A 385 -12.73 7.44 -8.45
N GLU A 386 -12.68 7.19 -7.15
CA GLU A 386 -13.87 7.22 -6.29
C GLU A 386 -13.97 8.51 -5.45
N ALA A 387 -12.87 9.24 -5.20
CA ALA A 387 -12.90 10.52 -4.49
C ALA A 387 -13.40 11.68 -5.38
N ASP A 388 -13.91 12.75 -4.77
CA ASP A 388 -14.30 13.97 -5.50
C ASP A 388 -13.10 14.67 -6.15
N GLY A 389 -11.92 14.53 -5.56
CA GLY A 389 -10.66 15.02 -6.09
C GLY A 389 -9.45 14.34 -5.46
N PHE A 390 -8.27 14.66 -5.97
CA PHE A 390 -7.07 13.96 -5.52
C PHE A 390 -5.81 14.85 -5.52
N LEU A 391 -4.81 14.43 -4.77
CA LEU A 391 -3.47 15.00 -4.76
C LEU A 391 -2.43 13.88 -4.88
N LEU A 392 -1.56 13.97 -5.89
CA LEU A 392 -0.49 12.99 -6.09
C LEU A 392 0.78 13.38 -5.35
N THR A 393 1.42 12.41 -4.71
CA THR A 393 2.66 12.64 -3.96
C THR A 393 3.91 12.66 -4.84
N GLN A 394 3.85 12.16 -6.08
CA GLN A 394 4.96 12.12 -7.04
C GLN A 394 6.25 11.45 -6.50
N ALA A 395 6.09 10.46 -5.63
CA ALA A 395 7.22 9.72 -5.06
C ALA A 395 7.98 8.85 -6.08
N GLY A 396 7.42 8.69 -7.29
CA GLY A 396 7.84 7.63 -8.20
C GLY A 396 7.49 6.25 -7.65
N GLN A 397 7.92 5.18 -8.31
CA GLN A 397 7.57 3.83 -7.91
C GLN A 397 8.25 3.40 -6.61
N GLU A 398 7.50 2.80 -5.68
CA GLU A 398 7.99 2.26 -4.40
C GLU A 398 7.65 0.77 -4.34
N ILE A 399 8.69 -0.09 -4.34
CA ILE A 399 8.59 -1.56 -4.45
C ILE A 399 8.75 -2.26 -3.10
N ALA A 400 9.67 -1.77 -2.26
CA ALA A 400 9.88 -2.34 -0.93
C ALA A 400 8.58 -2.31 -0.12
N VAL A 401 8.27 -3.41 0.58
CA VAL A 401 7.03 -3.54 1.37
C VAL A 401 6.96 -2.47 2.44
N ALA A 402 8.03 -2.27 3.20
CA ALA A 402 8.13 -1.19 4.18
C ALA A 402 8.22 0.17 3.46
N SER A 403 7.28 1.06 3.74
CA SER A 403 7.21 2.38 3.09
C SER A 403 8.39 3.27 3.49
N THR A 404 8.93 4.01 2.53
CA THR A 404 10.09 4.91 2.67
C THR A 404 9.80 6.28 2.09
N LYS A 405 10.04 6.48 0.80
CA LYS A 405 9.85 7.76 0.09
C LYS A 405 8.38 8.20 -0.01
N ALA A 406 7.43 7.26 0.01
CA ALA A 406 6.02 7.60 0.07
C ALA A 406 5.66 8.34 1.37
N PHE A 407 6.23 7.96 2.52
CA PHE A 407 6.04 8.68 3.77
C PHE A 407 6.55 10.12 3.69
N SER A 408 7.78 10.32 3.19
CA SER A 408 8.38 11.64 3.05
C SER A 408 7.58 12.55 2.13
N THR A 409 7.11 12.01 1.00
CA THR A 409 6.33 12.79 0.03
C THR A 409 4.90 13.05 0.49
N GLN A 410 4.28 12.15 1.28
CA GLN A 410 3.00 12.42 1.95
C GLN A 410 3.12 13.61 2.91
N ILE A 411 4.18 13.65 3.72
CA ILE A 411 4.46 14.77 4.63
C ILE A 411 4.66 16.06 3.83
N ALA A 412 5.47 16.04 2.78
CA ALA A 412 5.74 17.20 1.93
C ALA A 412 4.46 17.75 1.28
N ALA A 413 3.62 16.87 0.71
CA ALA A 413 2.37 17.26 0.08
C ALA A 413 1.37 17.85 1.09
N LEU A 414 1.26 17.27 2.29
CA LEU A 414 0.36 17.77 3.34
C LEU A 414 0.86 19.09 3.94
N TYR A 415 2.19 19.25 4.10
CA TYR A 415 2.78 20.52 4.51
C TYR A 415 2.49 21.63 3.51
N TRP A 416 2.68 21.35 2.23
CA TRP A 416 2.35 22.28 1.15
C TRP A 416 0.86 22.62 1.11
N LEU A 417 -0.01 21.60 1.21
CA LEU A 417 -1.46 21.79 1.17
C LEU A 417 -1.94 22.68 2.34
N ALA A 418 -1.37 22.53 3.54
CA ALA A 418 -1.67 23.38 4.68
C ALA A 418 -1.28 24.85 4.41
N HIS A 419 -0.11 25.11 3.82
CA HIS A 419 0.29 26.47 3.44
C HIS A 419 -0.58 27.02 2.31
N ARG A 420 -0.94 26.20 1.34
CA ARG A 420 -1.82 26.62 0.24
C ARG A 420 -3.22 26.98 0.76
N LEU A 421 -3.73 26.22 1.72
CA LEU A 421 -4.99 26.53 2.41
C LEU A 421 -4.87 27.82 3.24
N ALA A 422 -3.77 28.00 3.96
CA ALA A 422 -3.52 29.23 4.71
C ALA A 422 -3.48 30.48 3.82
N LEU A 423 -2.89 30.37 2.61
CA LEU A 423 -2.91 31.42 1.60
C LEU A 423 -4.35 31.71 1.14
N GLU A 424 -5.17 30.69 0.89
CA GLU A 424 -6.55 30.89 0.47
C GLU A 424 -7.42 31.55 1.54
N LYS A 425 -7.17 31.21 2.82
CA LYS A 425 -7.82 31.81 3.99
C LYS A 425 -7.29 33.23 4.31
N GLY A 426 -6.25 33.69 3.61
CA GLY A 426 -5.62 35.00 3.85
C GLY A 426 -4.78 35.06 5.14
N ILE A 427 -4.39 33.93 5.71
CA ILE A 427 -3.55 33.84 6.93
C ILE A 427 -2.09 34.12 6.57
N ILE A 428 -1.64 33.64 5.41
CA ILE A 428 -0.30 33.91 4.87
C ILE A 428 -0.39 34.60 3.50
N ASN A 429 0.73 35.17 3.05
CA ASN A 429 0.85 35.74 1.71
C ASN A 429 1.61 34.79 0.75
N ARG A 430 1.70 35.17 -0.53
CA ARG A 430 2.36 34.37 -1.58
C ARG A 430 3.84 34.10 -1.29
N ALA A 431 4.58 35.11 -0.79
CA ALA A 431 5.99 34.95 -0.47
C ALA A 431 6.23 33.93 0.66
N GLN A 432 5.30 33.86 1.61
CA GLN A 432 5.37 32.85 2.69
C GLN A 432 5.09 31.43 2.18
N LEU A 433 4.22 31.25 1.19
CA LEU A 433 4.05 29.97 0.50
C LEU A 433 5.33 29.57 -0.26
N GLU A 434 5.92 30.51 -1.00
CA GLU A 434 7.19 30.28 -1.73
C GLU A 434 8.33 29.89 -0.76
N THR A 435 8.41 30.58 0.39
CA THR A 435 9.37 30.19 1.45
C THR A 435 9.11 28.77 1.98
N ALA A 436 7.85 28.38 2.17
CA ALA A 436 7.54 27.02 2.63
C ALA A 436 7.91 25.96 1.59
N GLU A 437 7.81 26.25 0.31
CA GLU A 437 8.27 25.40 -0.78
C GLU A 437 9.81 25.27 -0.79
N GLU A 438 10.52 26.36 -0.53
CA GLU A 438 11.98 26.34 -0.38
C GLU A 438 12.42 25.57 0.87
N ASP A 439 11.71 25.71 1.99
CA ASP A 439 11.96 24.92 3.21
C ASP A 439 11.87 23.40 2.95
N LEU A 440 10.95 22.95 2.09
CA LEU A 440 10.85 21.54 1.66
C LEU A 440 12.08 21.09 0.86
N LEU A 441 12.61 21.96 -0.01
CA LEU A 441 13.82 21.64 -0.78
C LEU A 441 15.06 21.57 0.14
N VAL A 442 15.16 22.51 1.07
CA VAL A 442 16.24 22.52 2.08
C VAL A 442 16.19 21.26 2.95
N VAL A 443 15.00 20.87 3.42
CA VAL A 443 14.89 19.67 4.27
C VAL A 443 15.21 18.39 3.51
N ALA A 444 14.96 18.32 2.21
CA ALA A 444 15.34 17.20 1.37
C ALA A 444 16.88 17.04 1.28
N GLU A 445 17.62 18.14 1.21
CA GLU A 445 19.08 18.14 1.29
C GLU A 445 19.57 17.69 2.68
N VAL A 446 18.96 18.19 3.74
CA VAL A 446 19.30 17.80 5.13
C VAL A 446 19.08 16.31 5.35
N LEU A 447 17.98 15.76 4.81
CA LEU A 447 17.65 14.34 4.90
C LEU A 447 18.76 13.46 4.29
N GLU A 448 19.22 13.76 3.07
CA GLU A 448 20.29 13.03 2.39
C GLU A 448 21.63 13.18 3.13
N ASN A 449 22.01 14.41 3.46
CA ASN A 449 23.26 14.71 4.16
C ASN A 449 23.34 14.03 5.52
N SER A 450 22.21 13.88 6.22
CA SER A 450 22.16 13.20 7.50
C SER A 450 22.54 11.71 7.39
N ILE A 451 22.17 11.05 6.30
CA ILE A 451 22.60 9.67 6.02
C ILE A 451 24.11 9.63 5.84
N GLU A 452 24.64 10.46 4.96
CA GLU A 452 26.08 10.44 4.62
C GLU A 452 26.97 10.75 5.83
N ASN A 453 26.56 11.65 6.70
CA ASN A 453 27.29 12.01 7.93
C ASN A 453 27.48 10.82 8.89
N TYR A 454 26.51 9.92 8.97
CA TYR A 454 26.53 8.79 9.91
C TYR A 454 26.71 7.42 9.25
N LYS A 455 26.67 7.34 7.93
CA LYS A 455 26.71 6.10 7.13
C LYS A 455 27.84 5.16 7.55
N ARG A 456 29.06 5.69 7.67
CA ARG A 456 30.25 4.89 8.02
C ARG A 456 30.11 4.27 9.42
N ASP A 457 29.75 5.07 10.43
CA ASP A 457 29.61 4.60 11.80
C ASP A 457 28.45 3.61 11.96
N ILE A 458 27.31 3.86 11.29
CA ILE A 458 26.17 2.95 11.28
C ILE A 458 26.58 1.60 10.71
N ILE A 459 27.21 1.55 9.54
CA ILE A 459 27.60 0.29 8.87
C ILE A 459 28.65 -0.46 9.70
N GLN A 460 29.70 0.25 10.17
CA GLN A 460 30.84 -0.41 10.79
C GLN A 460 30.58 -0.88 12.23
N ARG A 461 29.71 -0.21 12.97
CA ARG A 461 29.58 -0.39 14.42
C ARG A 461 28.13 -0.45 14.91
N LEU A 462 27.31 0.57 14.61
CA LEU A 462 26.03 0.75 15.29
C LEU A 462 25.03 -0.32 14.91
N ALA A 463 24.90 -0.66 13.63
CA ALA A 463 23.95 -1.67 13.17
C ALA A 463 24.19 -3.02 13.84
N LYS A 464 25.44 -3.47 13.86
CA LYS A 464 25.84 -4.73 14.52
C LYS A 464 25.55 -4.70 16.03
N PHE A 465 25.79 -3.56 16.68
CA PHE A 465 25.51 -3.41 18.11
C PHE A 465 24.01 -3.49 18.38
N TYR A 466 23.17 -2.72 17.63
CA TYR A 466 21.72 -2.71 17.86
C TYR A 466 20.99 -3.97 17.38
N ALA A 467 21.55 -4.73 16.45
CA ALA A 467 21.02 -6.01 16.01
C ALA A 467 21.00 -7.10 17.13
N GLN A 468 21.74 -6.91 18.20
CA GLN A 468 21.76 -7.85 19.33
C GLN A 468 20.52 -7.77 20.23
N PHE A 469 19.82 -6.63 20.21
CA PHE A 469 18.65 -6.42 21.06
C PHE A 469 17.41 -7.11 20.47
N LYS A 470 16.52 -7.56 21.34
CA LYS A 470 15.25 -8.21 20.96
C LYS A 470 14.05 -7.28 21.09
N LYS A 471 14.20 -6.20 21.83
CA LYS A 471 13.17 -5.19 22.08
C LYS A 471 13.78 -3.79 22.01
N ALA A 472 12.96 -2.80 21.70
CA ALA A 472 13.32 -1.39 21.68
C ALA A 472 12.10 -0.51 22.02
N ILE A 473 12.34 0.61 22.65
CA ILE A 473 11.31 1.61 22.97
C ILE A 473 11.64 2.89 22.24
N PHE A 474 10.60 3.51 21.65
CA PHE A 474 10.69 4.77 20.93
C PHE A 474 9.85 5.83 21.63
N LEU A 475 10.40 7.02 21.81
CA LEU A 475 9.76 8.11 22.53
C LEU A 475 9.82 9.41 21.73
N GLY A 476 8.72 10.14 21.75
CA GLY A 476 8.63 11.50 21.23
C GLY A 476 7.60 12.31 22.02
N ARG A 477 7.63 13.62 21.83
CA ARG A 477 6.60 14.55 22.32
C ARG A 477 6.13 15.43 21.19
N HIS A 478 4.87 15.87 21.23
CA HIS A 478 4.29 16.74 20.22
C HIS A 478 4.48 16.11 18.82
N ILE A 479 4.96 16.84 17.82
CA ILE A 479 5.15 16.35 16.44
C ILE A 479 6.20 15.23 16.33
N SER A 480 7.14 15.12 17.28
CA SER A 480 8.11 14.02 17.31
C SER A 480 7.50 12.68 17.74
N TYR A 481 6.33 12.66 18.39
CA TYR A 481 5.67 11.42 18.78
C TYR A 481 5.16 10.60 17.57
N PRO A 482 4.37 11.15 16.63
CA PRO A 482 3.98 10.38 15.44
C PRO A 482 5.19 9.96 14.59
N PHE A 483 6.28 10.71 14.57
CA PHE A 483 7.52 10.27 13.94
C PHE A 483 8.15 9.08 14.67
N ALA A 484 8.17 9.08 15.99
CA ALA A 484 8.64 7.95 16.79
C ALA A 484 7.80 6.67 16.56
N LEU A 485 6.48 6.81 16.31
CA LEU A 485 5.61 5.70 15.90
C LEU A 485 6.09 5.09 14.58
N GLU A 486 6.41 5.93 13.58
CA GLU A 486 6.92 5.48 12.30
C GLU A 486 8.28 4.78 12.42
N ALA A 487 9.18 5.33 13.23
CA ALA A 487 10.48 4.72 13.49
C ALA A 487 10.35 3.33 14.13
N ALA A 488 9.46 3.19 15.12
CA ALA A 488 9.17 1.89 15.74
C ALA A 488 8.53 0.90 14.75
N LEU A 489 7.64 1.39 13.87
CA LEU A 489 7.03 0.57 12.83
C LEU A 489 8.10 0.04 11.87
N LYS A 490 8.98 0.88 11.36
CA LYS A 490 10.05 0.47 10.43
C LYS A 490 10.97 -0.58 11.07
N LEU A 491 11.37 -0.40 12.34
CA LEU A 491 12.23 -1.38 13.00
C LEU A 491 11.54 -2.74 13.12
N LYS A 492 10.27 -2.79 13.56
CA LYS A 492 9.55 -4.06 13.70
C LYS A 492 9.29 -4.76 12.37
N GLU A 493 8.95 -4.02 11.31
CA GLU A 493 8.61 -4.57 10.00
C GLU A 493 9.77 -5.34 9.36
N ILE A 494 10.97 -4.75 9.36
CA ILE A 494 12.08 -5.32 8.59
C ILE A 494 13.11 -6.08 9.43
N SER A 495 13.21 -5.82 10.75
CA SER A 495 14.16 -6.51 11.63
C SER A 495 13.52 -7.60 12.48
N TYR A 496 12.20 -7.55 12.71
CA TYR A 496 11.42 -8.38 13.64
C TYR A 496 11.80 -8.16 15.12
N ILE A 497 12.51 -7.09 15.43
CA ILE A 497 12.74 -6.64 16.81
C ILE A 497 11.42 -6.08 17.35
N PHE A 498 11.03 -6.49 18.57
CA PHE A 498 9.81 -5.99 19.20
C PHE A 498 9.98 -4.52 19.59
N ALA A 499 9.48 -3.62 18.73
CA ALA A 499 9.59 -2.18 18.89
C ALA A 499 8.24 -1.58 19.30
N GLN A 500 8.23 -0.83 20.41
CA GLN A 500 7.06 -0.11 20.90
C GLN A 500 7.34 1.39 20.98
N CYS A 501 6.31 2.19 20.76
CA CYS A 501 6.41 3.63 20.87
C CYS A 501 5.39 4.17 21.87
N TYR A 502 5.82 5.15 22.68
CA TYR A 502 4.96 5.84 23.64
C TYR A 502 5.17 7.35 23.54
N PRO A 503 4.14 8.17 23.81
CA PRO A 503 4.37 9.57 24.15
C PRO A 503 5.32 9.62 25.34
N ALA A 504 6.39 10.40 25.29
CA ALA A 504 7.41 10.38 26.34
C ALA A 504 6.83 10.75 27.72
N GLY A 505 5.73 11.52 27.77
CA GLY A 505 5.01 11.81 29.00
C GLY A 505 4.35 10.61 29.65
N GLU A 506 3.89 9.65 28.83
CA GLU A 506 3.22 8.43 29.29
C GLU A 506 4.19 7.35 29.80
N LEU A 507 5.51 7.57 29.68
CA LEU A 507 6.50 6.62 30.16
C LEU A 507 6.29 6.24 31.63
N LYS A 508 5.88 7.22 32.47
CA LYS A 508 5.63 7.04 33.92
C LYS A 508 4.37 6.21 34.23
N HIS A 509 3.47 6.08 33.28
CA HIS A 509 2.17 5.42 33.45
C HIS A 509 2.19 3.94 33.04
N GLY A 510 3.33 3.27 33.27
CA GLY A 510 3.51 1.84 33.03
C GLY A 510 4.80 1.48 32.28
N PRO A 511 5.05 2.03 31.07
CA PRO A 511 6.18 1.61 30.24
C PRO A 511 7.57 1.75 30.89
N LEU A 512 7.72 2.60 31.90
CA LEU A 512 8.97 2.77 32.65
C LEU A 512 9.45 1.47 33.32
N ALA A 513 8.52 0.55 33.63
CA ALA A 513 8.83 -0.78 34.16
C ALA A 513 9.61 -1.66 33.17
N LEU A 514 9.57 -1.35 31.87
CA LEU A 514 10.26 -2.10 30.81
C LEU A 514 11.71 -1.63 30.60
N ILE A 515 12.14 -0.56 31.26
CA ILE A 515 13.47 0.03 31.09
C ILE A 515 14.51 -0.78 31.86
N ASP A 516 15.46 -1.33 31.15
CA ASP A 516 16.64 -2.04 31.64
C ASP A 516 17.83 -1.81 30.69
N ALA A 517 19.00 -2.34 31.04
CA ALA A 517 20.21 -2.21 30.23
C ALA A 517 20.12 -2.95 28.86
N GLN A 518 19.16 -3.85 28.68
CA GLN A 518 18.94 -4.62 27.46
C GLN A 518 17.84 -4.04 26.56
N THR A 519 17.25 -2.89 26.95
CA THR A 519 16.19 -2.23 26.20
C THR A 519 16.70 -0.86 25.72
N PRO A 520 17.19 -0.74 24.48
CA PRO A 520 17.52 0.56 23.91
C PRO A 520 16.27 1.43 23.82
N VAL A 521 16.41 2.69 24.26
CA VAL A 521 15.36 3.68 24.22
C VAL A 521 15.77 4.79 23.27
N PHE A 522 14.99 5.01 22.23
CA PHE A 522 15.21 6.02 21.22
C PHE A 522 14.37 7.25 21.53
N ILE A 523 14.99 8.43 21.64
CA ILE A 523 14.30 9.71 21.82
C ILE A 523 14.53 10.57 20.58
N PHE A 524 13.43 11.06 19.99
CA PHE A 524 13.46 12.10 18.96
C PHE A 524 13.20 13.45 19.61
N SER A 525 14.20 14.33 19.55
CA SER A 525 14.17 15.62 20.23
C SER A 525 13.24 16.62 19.50
N HIS A 526 13.05 17.76 20.12
CA HIS A 526 12.16 18.83 19.67
C HIS A 526 12.85 20.19 19.84
N ASP A 527 12.53 21.18 18.99
CA ASP A 527 13.16 22.50 19.05
C ASP A 527 12.46 23.47 20.02
N ASP A 528 11.19 23.23 20.38
CA ASP A 528 10.49 24.02 21.37
C ASP A 528 11.13 23.85 22.76
N PRO A 529 11.53 24.95 23.45
CA PRO A 529 12.26 24.86 24.73
C PRO A 529 11.51 24.13 25.82
N LEU A 530 10.19 24.31 25.93
CA LEU A 530 9.37 23.63 26.94
C LEU A 530 9.30 22.12 26.69
N ILE A 531 9.05 21.73 25.44
CA ILE A 531 8.99 20.33 25.04
C ILE A 531 10.35 19.66 25.21
N TYR A 532 11.43 20.36 24.83
CA TYR A 532 12.79 19.89 24.97
C TYR A 532 13.15 19.61 26.46
N GLN A 533 12.88 20.55 27.37
CA GLN A 533 13.12 20.33 28.80
C GLN A 533 12.38 19.12 29.37
N LYS A 534 11.14 18.86 28.88
CA LYS A 534 10.39 17.66 29.29
C LYS A 534 11.01 16.38 28.74
N LEU A 535 11.59 16.40 27.51
CA LEU A 535 12.33 15.28 26.98
C LEU A 535 13.64 15.02 27.73
N VAL A 536 14.37 16.08 28.15
CA VAL A 536 15.55 15.95 29.01
C VAL A 536 15.19 15.26 30.32
N ALA A 537 14.09 15.66 30.97
CA ALA A 537 13.64 15.01 32.22
C ALA A 537 13.32 13.52 31.99
N ASN A 538 12.66 13.16 30.86
CA ASN A 538 12.43 11.76 30.52
C ASN A 538 13.76 11.00 30.26
N ALA A 539 14.73 11.61 29.60
CA ALA A 539 16.06 11.04 29.40
C ALA A 539 16.78 10.76 30.74
N GLN A 540 16.69 11.66 31.70
CA GLN A 540 17.23 11.48 33.08
C GLN A 540 16.55 10.30 33.79
N GLU A 541 15.23 10.14 33.67
CA GLU A 541 14.48 9.00 34.24
C GLU A 541 14.93 7.67 33.70
N ILE A 542 15.18 7.59 32.37
CA ILE A 542 15.69 6.40 31.69
C ILE A 542 17.12 6.11 32.19
N LYS A 543 17.97 7.13 32.23
CA LYS A 543 19.36 6.99 32.67
C LYS A 543 19.48 6.52 34.11
N ALA A 544 18.63 7.04 35.03
CA ALA A 544 18.56 6.61 36.41
C ALA A 544 18.24 5.10 36.58
N ARG A 545 17.68 4.47 35.56
CA ARG A 545 17.37 3.02 35.52
C ARG A 545 18.35 2.22 34.64
N GLN A 546 19.51 2.80 34.34
CA GLN A 546 20.54 2.20 33.51
C GLN A 546 20.08 1.87 32.07
N GLY A 547 19.00 2.53 31.61
CA GLY A 547 18.51 2.36 30.24
C GLY A 547 19.54 2.82 29.22
N HIS A 548 19.66 2.08 28.12
CA HIS A 548 20.52 2.42 26.99
C HIS A 548 19.84 3.48 26.11
N LEU A 549 20.29 4.73 26.20
CA LEU A 549 19.64 5.88 25.58
C LEU A 549 20.28 6.24 24.23
N VAL A 550 19.47 6.31 23.19
CA VAL A 550 19.80 6.79 21.85
C VAL A 550 19.02 8.07 21.57
N VAL A 551 19.69 9.15 21.22
CA VAL A 551 19.04 10.43 21.00
C VAL A 551 19.28 10.94 19.58
N PHE A 552 18.20 11.27 18.89
CA PHE A 552 18.21 12.11 17.70
C PHE A 552 18.00 13.56 18.15
N ALA A 553 19.09 14.28 18.26
CA ALA A 553 19.13 15.64 18.81
C ALA A 553 19.27 16.69 17.70
N LEU A 554 18.91 17.93 17.99
CA LEU A 554 19.22 19.08 17.16
C LEU A 554 20.52 19.75 17.64
N GLU A 555 21.21 20.43 16.74
CA GLU A 555 22.41 21.20 17.07
C GLU A 555 22.19 22.13 18.28
N GLY A 556 23.17 22.17 19.20
CA GLY A 556 23.10 22.96 20.42
C GLY A 556 22.31 22.36 21.61
N GLN A 557 21.75 21.16 21.45
CA GLN A 557 21.00 20.47 22.52
C GLN A 557 21.92 19.63 23.42
N HIS A 558 22.94 20.27 24.01
CA HIS A 558 24.04 19.60 24.74
C HIS A 558 23.58 18.80 25.96
N GLU A 559 22.53 19.23 26.66
CA GLU A 559 22.06 18.59 27.91
C GLU A 559 21.55 17.17 27.63
N ILE A 560 20.65 16.97 26.63
CA ILE A 560 20.14 15.65 26.31
C ILE A 560 21.21 14.77 25.64
N MET A 561 22.13 15.37 24.87
CA MET A 561 23.27 14.68 24.27
C MET A 561 24.19 14.09 25.34
N ALA A 562 24.46 14.81 26.42
CA ALA A 562 25.32 14.36 27.55
C ALA A 562 24.72 13.15 28.28
N LEU A 563 23.42 12.96 28.26
CA LEU A 563 22.74 11.81 28.88
C LEU A 563 22.78 10.54 27.99
N ALA A 564 23.00 10.70 26.71
CA ALA A 564 22.84 9.62 25.73
C ALA A 564 24.06 8.68 25.69
N ASN A 565 23.81 7.40 25.36
CA ASN A 565 24.83 6.42 25.03
C ASN A 565 25.25 6.54 23.55
N GLN A 566 24.29 6.93 22.69
CA GLN A 566 24.51 7.23 21.29
C GLN A 566 23.72 8.47 20.88
N VAL A 567 24.34 9.34 20.10
CA VAL A 567 23.73 10.58 19.62
C VAL A 567 23.82 10.65 18.10
N PHE A 568 22.70 11.05 17.47
CA PHE A 568 22.61 11.50 16.10
C PHE A 568 22.24 12.99 16.13
N VAL A 569 23.08 13.85 15.58
CA VAL A 569 22.86 15.31 15.58
C VAL A 569 22.36 15.75 14.21
N MET A 570 21.23 16.46 14.23
CA MET A 570 20.61 17.06 13.05
C MET A 570 20.80 18.59 13.10
N PRO A 571 20.96 19.26 11.97
CA PRO A 571 20.96 20.72 11.93
C PRO A 571 19.61 21.28 12.39
N ARG A 572 19.60 22.52 12.86
CA ARG A 572 18.35 23.23 13.16
C ARG A 572 17.64 23.62 11.86
N ILE A 573 16.37 23.29 11.78
CA ILE A 573 15.48 23.60 10.67
C ILE A 573 14.12 24.05 11.22
N LYS A 574 13.16 24.36 10.34
CA LYS A 574 11.79 24.67 10.77
C LYS A 574 11.23 23.56 11.66
N PRO A 575 10.70 23.86 12.86
CA PRO A 575 10.27 22.85 13.83
C PRO A 575 9.29 21.82 13.28
N LEU A 576 8.34 22.23 12.44
CA LEU A 576 7.37 21.33 11.81
C LEU A 576 7.98 20.37 10.80
N LEU A 577 9.17 20.64 10.28
CA LEU A 577 9.87 19.79 9.30
C LEU A 577 10.94 18.88 9.94
N VAL A 578 11.19 18.99 11.25
CA VAL A 578 12.14 18.12 11.96
C VAL A 578 11.87 16.62 11.75
N PRO A 579 10.62 16.13 11.81
CA PRO A 579 10.32 14.72 11.50
C PRO A 579 10.78 14.31 10.10
N LEU A 580 10.53 15.15 9.09
CA LEU A 580 10.92 14.86 7.70
C LEU A 580 12.44 14.80 7.54
N ALA A 581 13.18 15.72 8.17
CA ALA A 581 14.65 15.72 8.14
C ALA A 581 15.28 14.45 8.76
N MET A 582 14.68 13.93 9.83
CA MET A 582 15.18 12.74 10.54
C MET A 582 14.84 11.43 9.80
N THR A 583 13.93 11.45 8.82
CA THR A 583 13.38 10.24 8.19
C THR A 583 14.45 9.41 7.50
N GLY A 584 15.28 10.03 6.67
CA GLY A 584 16.31 9.31 5.90
C GLY A 584 17.32 8.58 6.78
N LEU A 585 17.87 9.27 7.78
CA LEU A 585 18.83 8.71 8.72
C LEU A 585 18.24 7.57 9.54
N MET A 586 17.00 7.75 10.06
CA MET A 586 16.31 6.72 10.83
C MET A 586 16.04 5.47 9.99
N GLN A 587 15.53 5.63 8.76
CA GLN A 587 15.26 4.51 7.85
C GLN A 587 16.55 3.79 7.45
N PHE A 588 17.62 4.52 7.16
CA PHE A 588 18.93 3.93 6.85
C PHE A 588 19.50 3.15 8.03
N PHE A 589 19.37 3.67 9.24
CA PHE A 589 19.82 2.99 10.46
C PHE A 589 19.07 1.67 10.68
N VAL A 590 17.76 1.68 10.57
CA VAL A 590 16.90 0.49 10.72
C VAL A 590 17.17 -0.52 9.59
N TYR A 591 17.36 -0.05 8.35
CA TYR A 591 17.75 -0.89 7.22
C TYR A 591 19.04 -1.66 7.50
N GLN A 592 20.08 -0.99 8.01
CA GLN A 592 21.35 -1.62 8.32
C GLN A 592 21.23 -2.65 9.46
N ILE A 593 20.40 -2.39 10.48
CA ILE A 593 20.10 -3.38 11.54
C ILE A 593 19.45 -4.64 10.93
N ALA A 594 18.50 -4.47 10.03
CA ALA A 594 17.83 -5.60 9.37
C ALA A 594 18.79 -6.39 8.48
N LYS A 595 19.72 -5.70 7.81
CA LYS A 595 20.77 -6.32 7.00
C LYS A 595 21.73 -7.17 7.86
N GLU A 596 22.20 -6.66 9.00
CA GLU A 596 23.01 -7.41 9.96
C GLU A 596 22.31 -8.68 10.49
N LEU A 597 20.98 -8.64 10.57
CA LEU A 597 20.15 -9.77 10.95
C LEU A 597 19.83 -10.71 9.78
N ASN A 598 20.36 -10.48 8.57
CA ASN A 598 20.08 -11.24 7.36
C ASN A 598 18.57 -11.38 7.09
N ARG A 599 17.80 -10.28 7.23
CA ARG A 599 16.34 -10.31 7.02
C ARG A 599 15.99 -10.07 5.55
N PRO A 600 14.86 -10.61 5.05
CA PRO A 600 14.35 -10.33 3.70
C PRO A 600 13.75 -8.92 3.65
N ILE A 601 14.60 -7.90 3.50
CA ILE A 601 14.28 -6.48 3.69
C ILE A 601 13.18 -5.99 2.75
N ASP A 602 13.30 -6.27 1.44
CA ASP A 602 12.31 -5.80 0.45
C ASP A 602 10.96 -6.49 0.60
N LYS A 603 10.97 -7.74 1.09
CA LYS A 603 9.77 -8.59 1.25
C LYS A 603 9.81 -9.27 2.63
N PRO A 604 9.54 -8.52 3.72
CA PRO A 604 9.53 -9.08 5.08
C PRO A 604 8.41 -10.11 5.23
N ARG A 605 8.65 -11.15 6.05
CA ARG A 605 7.66 -12.21 6.28
C ARG A 605 6.33 -11.64 6.76
N ASN A 606 5.23 -12.24 6.32
CA ASN A 606 3.86 -11.93 6.76
C ASN A 606 3.43 -10.46 6.51
N LEU A 607 4.07 -9.76 5.57
CA LEU A 607 3.70 -8.39 5.19
C LEU A 607 3.52 -8.29 3.67
N ALA A 608 2.57 -7.50 3.24
CA ALA A 608 2.33 -7.14 1.85
C ALA A 608 2.46 -5.62 1.67
N LYS A 609 2.88 -5.17 0.47
CA LYS A 609 3.04 -3.73 0.17
C LYS A 609 1.75 -2.95 0.30
N SER A 610 0.63 -3.55 -0.06
CA SER A 610 -0.69 -2.94 0.03
C SER A 610 -1.70 -3.98 0.50
N VAL A 611 -2.52 -3.63 1.49
CA VAL A 611 -3.56 -4.51 2.06
C VAL A 611 -4.88 -4.15 1.38
N THR A 612 -5.39 -5.04 0.52
CA THR A 612 -6.64 -4.84 -0.25
C THR A 612 -7.75 -5.81 0.14
N VAL A 613 -7.57 -6.49 1.25
CA VAL A 613 -8.57 -7.32 1.92
C VAL A 613 -8.72 -6.84 3.34
N GLU A 614 -9.90 -6.98 3.89
CA GLU A 614 -10.20 -6.72 5.31
C GLU A 614 -10.01 -7.99 6.14
#